data_f81a0e25c6273eb5e58a25481bc53cda
#
_entry.id   f81a0e25c6273eb5e58a25481bc53cda
#
_cell.length_a   1.000
_cell.length_b   1.000
_cell.length_c   1.000
_cell.angle_alpha   90.00
_cell.angle_beta   90.00
_cell.angle_gamma   90.00
#
_symmetry.space_group_name_H-M   'P 1'
#
loop_
_entity.id
_entity.type
_entity.pdbx_description
1 polymer ?
#
loop_
_entity_poly.entity_id
_entity_poly.type
_entity_poly.pdbx_seq_one_letter_code
_entity_poly.pdbx_strand_id
1 'polypeptide(L)'
;MAFDYKKEYKEFYLPSRKPHLITVPPMNFVTVQGKGDPNDPAGEYQAAMEVLYGLAYTIKMSYKGSHRMEGFFEYVVPPLEGLWHQQGVDGVDYAHKETFEWTSMIRLPEFVTREEFDWAVQEATAKKKQDFSTAEFRTYDEGLCVQCMHIGPYDTEPETLRQMDAFA
;
A
#
# COMPACT_ATOMS: atom_id res chain seq x y z
N MET A 1 1.84 -21.36 -11.58
CA MET A 1 2.62 -20.53 -10.64
C MET A 1 1.91 -19.19 -10.46
N ALA A 2 1.80 -18.70 -9.23
CA ALA A 2 1.15 -17.41 -8.97
C ALA A 2 2.01 -16.25 -9.48
N PHE A 3 1.37 -15.25 -10.07
CA PHE A 3 2.03 -14.03 -10.52
C PHE A 3 2.53 -13.21 -9.31
N ASP A 4 3.78 -12.83 -9.32
CA ASP A 4 4.41 -12.08 -8.22
C ASP A 4 4.82 -10.68 -8.70
N TYR A 5 4.02 -9.67 -8.33
CA TYR A 5 4.25 -8.27 -8.75
C TYR A 5 5.63 -7.77 -8.37
N LYS A 6 6.16 -8.17 -7.20
CA LYS A 6 7.48 -7.76 -6.76
C LYS A 6 8.59 -8.29 -7.65
N LYS A 7 8.42 -9.49 -8.18
CA LYS A 7 9.41 -10.12 -9.07
C LYS A 7 9.29 -9.65 -10.50
N GLU A 8 8.05 -9.47 -10.98
CA GLU A 8 7.78 -9.08 -12.37
C GLU A 8 8.05 -7.59 -12.62
N TYR A 9 7.83 -6.75 -11.61
CA TYR A 9 8.01 -5.29 -11.68
C TYR A 9 9.08 -4.81 -10.71
N LYS A 10 10.29 -5.35 -10.85
CA LYS A 10 11.43 -5.01 -9.98
C LYS A 10 11.75 -3.52 -9.98
N GLU A 11 11.53 -2.85 -11.10
CA GLU A 11 11.72 -1.41 -11.24
C GLU A 11 10.87 -0.60 -10.25
N PHE A 12 9.71 -1.09 -9.86
CA PHE A 12 8.84 -0.43 -8.89
C PHE A 12 9.07 -0.90 -7.45
N TYR A 13 9.40 -2.17 -7.25
CA TYR A 13 9.41 -2.79 -5.92
C TYR A 13 10.81 -3.09 -5.37
N LEU A 14 11.81 -3.14 -6.24
CA LEU A 14 13.20 -3.44 -5.86
C LEU A 14 14.17 -2.44 -6.49
N PRO A 15 14.04 -1.14 -6.17
CA PRO A 15 14.91 -0.11 -6.74
C PRO A 15 16.35 -0.25 -6.29
N SER A 16 17.27 0.41 -7.00
CA SER A 16 18.67 0.50 -6.59
C SER A 16 18.84 1.37 -5.35
N ARG A 17 20.01 1.26 -4.70
CA ARG A 17 20.37 2.12 -3.56
C ARG A 17 20.69 3.56 -3.96
N LYS A 18 20.93 3.80 -5.26
CA LYS A 18 21.21 5.14 -5.77
C LYS A 18 19.90 5.78 -6.23
N PRO A 19 19.66 7.06 -5.91
CA PRO A 19 18.52 7.77 -6.43
C PRO A 19 18.48 7.76 -7.96
N HIS A 20 17.30 7.58 -8.53
CA HIS A 20 17.07 7.62 -9.97
C HIS A 20 15.64 8.07 -10.25
N LEU A 21 15.43 8.54 -11.48
CA LEU A 21 14.10 8.89 -11.95
C LEU A 21 13.36 7.65 -12.47
N ILE A 22 12.07 7.59 -12.15
CA ILE A 22 11.16 6.57 -12.67
C ILE A 22 9.79 7.19 -12.93
N THR A 23 9.12 6.73 -13.99
CA THR A 23 7.72 7.08 -14.23
C THR A 23 6.86 5.90 -13.82
N VAL A 24 6.01 6.12 -12.82
CA VAL A 24 5.09 5.10 -12.30
C VAL A 24 3.73 5.31 -12.96
N PRO A 25 3.21 4.31 -13.69
CA PRO A 25 1.89 4.43 -14.33
C PRO A 25 0.77 4.39 -13.29
N PRO A 26 -0.44 4.83 -13.66
CA PRO A 26 -1.61 4.68 -12.79
C PRO A 26 -1.83 3.22 -12.39
N MET A 27 -2.12 3.00 -11.11
CA MET A 27 -2.38 1.68 -10.55
C MET A 27 -3.59 1.76 -9.61
N ASN A 28 -4.28 0.65 -9.45
CA ASN A 28 -5.39 0.54 -8.51
C ASN A 28 -4.93 -0.05 -7.18
N PHE A 29 -5.48 0.49 -6.11
CA PHE A 29 -5.14 0.10 -4.74
C PHE A 29 -6.38 -0.04 -3.87
N VAL A 30 -6.30 -0.93 -2.89
CA VAL A 30 -7.09 -0.81 -1.68
C VAL A 30 -6.31 0.09 -0.72
N THR A 31 -6.98 1.11 -0.17
CA THR A 31 -6.35 2.12 0.68
C THR A 31 -7.11 2.31 1.99
N VAL A 32 -6.38 2.64 3.05
CA VAL A 32 -6.93 3.12 4.32
C VAL A 32 -6.14 4.32 4.78
N GLN A 33 -6.83 5.41 5.08
CA GLN A 33 -6.22 6.62 5.64
C GLN A 33 -6.33 6.62 7.16
N GLY A 34 -5.32 7.16 7.81
CA GLY A 34 -5.32 7.33 9.25
C GLY A 34 -4.18 8.22 9.71
N LYS A 35 -4.01 8.30 11.02
CA LYS A 35 -2.96 9.08 11.66
C LYS A 35 -2.48 8.41 12.93
N GLY A 36 -1.29 8.81 13.38
CA GLY A 36 -0.68 8.31 14.60
C GLY A 36 0.58 7.49 14.34
N ASP A 37 1.19 7.08 15.45
CA ASP A 37 2.43 6.29 15.42
C ASP A 37 2.15 4.87 14.89
N PRO A 38 2.82 4.44 13.81
CA PRO A 38 2.64 3.08 13.27
C PRO A 38 3.12 1.99 14.24
N ASN A 39 3.91 2.33 15.24
CA ASN A 39 4.41 1.38 16.24
C ASN A 39 3.46 1.19 17.42
N ASP A 40 2.40 2.01 17.52
CA ASP A 40 1.40 1.86 18.58
C ASP A 40 0.53 0.61 18.31
N PRO A 41 0.60 -0.43 19.15
CA PRO A 41 -0.16 -1.66 18.94
C PRO A 41 -1.67 -1.50 19.08
N ALA A 42 -2.12 -0.41 19.74
CA ALA A 42 -3.54 -0.08 19.87
C ALA A 42 -3.97 1.08 18.95
N GLY A 43 -3.09 1.52 18.05
CA GLY A 43 -3.31 2.68 17.18
C GLY A 43 -4.09 2.37 15.91
N GLU A 44 -4.43 3.43 15.20
CA GLU A 44 -5.16 3.35 13.93
C GLU A 44 -4.40 2.56 12.85
N TYR A 45 -3.07 2.62 12.87
CA TYR A 45 -2.25 1.92 11.86
C TYR A 45 -2.43 0.41 11.94
N GLN A 46 -2.43 -0.16 13.15
CA GLN A 46 -2.63 -1.59 13.33
C GLN A 46 -4.03 -2.02 12.86
N ALA A 47 -5.05 -1.24 13.18
CA ALA A 47 -6.41 -1.50 12.71
C ALA A 47 -6.51 -1.41 11.18
N ALA A 48 -5.81 -0.46 10.56
CA ALA A 48 -5.74 -0.33 9.10
C ALA A 48 -5.09 -1.54 8.44
N MET A 49 -4.05 -2.12 9.04
CA MET A 49 -3.40 -3.34 8.51
C MET A 49 -4.37 -4.51 8.47
N GLU A 50 -5.18 -4.70 9.49
CA GLU A 50 -6.20 -5.74 9.54
C GLU A 50 -7.24 -5.56 8.42
N VAL A 51 -7.69 -4.34 8.17
CA VAL A 51 -8.62 -4.01 7.09
C VAL A 51 -7.99 -4.28 5.72
N LEU A 52 -6.79 -3.76 5.47
CA LEU A 52 -6.10 -3.91 4.18
C LEU A 52 -5.86 -5.37 3.83
N TYR A 53 -5.25 -6.12 4.73
CA TYR A 53 -4.94 -7.53 4.48
C TYR A 53 -6.20 -8.40 4.45
N GLY A 54 -7.20 -8.06 5.25
CA GLY A 54 -8.50 -8.72 5.20
C GLY A 54 -9.14 -8.65 3.81
N LEU A 55 -9.13 -7.47 3.19
CA LEU A 55 -9.66 -7.29 1.83
C LEU A 55 -8.75 -7.87 0.77
N ALA A 56 -7.43 -7.66 0.87
CA ALA A 56 -6.47 -8.19 -0.09
C ALA A 56 -6.56 -9.71 -0.20
N TYR A 57 -6.67 -10.42 0.92
CA TYR A 57 -6.80 -11.87 0.92
C TYR A 57 -8.21 -12.35 0.54
N THR A 58 -9.26 -11.60 0.85
CA THR A 58 -10.62 -11.91 0.36
C THR A 58 -10.65 -11.92 -1.16
N ILE A 59 -10.01 -10.93 -1.79
CA ILE A 59 -9.90 -10.84 -3.26
C ILE A 59 -9.02 -11.98 -3.79
N LYS A 60 -7.83 -12.17 -3.23
CA LYS A 60 -6.90 -13.22 -3.67
C LYS A 60 -7.53 -14.61 -3.64
N MET A 61 -8.27 -14.90 -2.58
CA MET A 61 -8.83 -16.23 -2.36
C MET A 61 -10.25 -16.42 -2.93
N SER A 62 -10.78 -15.41 -3.62
CA SER A 62 -12.15 -15.45 -4.18
C SER A 62 -12.41 -16.66 -5.07
N TYR A 63 -11.40 -17.11 -5.80
CA TYR A 63 -11.51 -18.26 -6.71
C TYR A 63 -11.85 -19.59 -6.00
N LYS A 64 -11.59 -19.68 -4.70
CA LYS A 64 -11.92 -20.88 -3.90
C LYS A 64 -13.41 -20.98 -3.57
N GLY A 65 -14.12 -19.86 -3.64
CA GLY A 65 -15.56 -19.80 -3.45
C GLY A 65 -16.31 -19.87 -4.77
N SER A 66 -17.56 -19.40 -4.75
CA SER A 66 -18.44 -19.39 -5.93
C SER A 66 -18.34 -18.12 -6.77
N HIS A 67 -17.76 -17.05 -6.22
CA HIS A 67 -17.61 -15.78 -6.93
C HIS A 67 -16.46 -15.86 -7.95
N ARG A 68 -16.72 -15.42 -9.17
CA ARG A 68 -15.75 -15.43 -10.25
C ARG A 68 -15.53 -14.00 -10.76
N MET A 69 -14.29 -13.55 -10.69
CA MET A 69 -13.88 -12.26 -11.27
C MET A 69 -13.39 -12.49 -12.70
N GLU A 70 -13.92 -11.73 -13.64
CA GLU A 70 -13.48 -11.80 -15.02
C GLU A 70 -12.01 -11.44 -15.14
N GLY A 71 -11.23 -12.25 -15.86
CA GLY A 71 -9.79 -12.04 -16.02
C GLY A 71 -8.95 -12.44 -14.83
N PHE A 72 -9.52 -13.09 -13.83
CA PHE A 72 -8.79 -13.52 -12.63
C PHE A 72 -7.58 -14.40 -12.98
N PHE A 73 -6.47 -14.14 -12.34
CA PHE A 73 -5.29 -15.02 -12.31
C PHE A 73 -4.77 -15.12 -10.88
N GLU A 74 -4.15 -16.24 -10.55
CA GLU A 74 -3.51 -16.41 -9.24
C GLU A 74 -2.29 -15.50 -9.10
N TYR A 75 -2.20 -14.81 -7.98
CA TYR A 75 -1.11 -13.88 -7.69
C TYR A 75 -0.70 -13.90 -6.22
N VAL A 76 0.50 -13.40 -5.96
CA VAL A 76 0.98 -13.11 -4.61
C VAL A 76 0.50 -11.70 -4.25
N VAL A 77 -0.04 -11.52 -3.05
CA VAL A 77 -0.44 -10.18 -2.58
C VAL A 77 0.75 -9.25 -2.67
N PRO A 78 0.62 -8.11 -3.40
CA PRO A 78 1.72 -7.16 -3.54
C PRO A 78 2.17 -6.58 -2.20
N PRO A 79 3.41 -6.03 -2.15
CA PRO A 79 3.91 -5.41 -0.93
C PRO A 79 3.04 -4.28 -0.43
N LEU A 80 2.98 -4.12 0.89
CA LEU A 80 2.39 -2.96 1.53
C LEU A 80 3.16 -1.70 1.13
N GLU A 81 2.41 -0.65 0.79
CA GLU A 81 2.94 0.68 0.47
C GLU A 81 2.29 1.72 1.36
N GLY A 82 2.88 2.89 1.45
CA GLY A 82 2.32 3.98 2.23
C GLY A 82 2.73 5.35 1.72
N LEU A 83 1.80 6.29 1.82
CA LEU A 83 2.05 7.70 1.66
C LEU A 83 2.08 8.33 3.05
N TRP A 84 3.16 9.00 3.37
CA TRP A 84 3.41 9.54 4.71
C TRP A 84 3.51 11.05 4.67
N HIS A 85 2.85 11.71 5.60
CA HIS A 85 2.81 13.15 5.72
C HIS A 85 2.75 13.58 7.18
N GLN A 86 3.30 14.77 7.48
CA GLN A 86 3.16 15.43 8.77
C GLN A 86 2.82 16.90 8.53
N GLN A 87 1.73 17.35 9.12
CA GLN A 87 1.28 18.72 8.94
C GLN A 87 2.28 19.73 9.53
N GLY A 88 2.65 20.74 8.74
CA GLY A 88 3.57 21.78 9.17
C GLY A 88 5.04 21.38 9.23
N VAL A 89 5.39 20.19 8.72
CA VAL A 89 6.76 19.68 8.64
C VAL A 89 7.17 19.55 7.19
N ASP A 90 8.34 20.08 6.86
CA ASP A 90 8.98 19.85 5.57
C ASP A 90 9.83 18.58 5.68
N GLY A 91 9.37 17.51 4.99
CA GLY A 91 9.96 16.19 5.13
C GLY A 91 9.30 15.37 6.23
N VAL A 92 10.09 14.69 7.05
CA VAL A 92 9.61 13.74 8.08
C VAL A 92 10.31 14.00 9.40
N ASP A 93 9.53 14.18 10.47
CA ASP A 93 10.03 14.29 11.85
C ASP A 93 9.80 12.99 12.61
N TYR A 94 10.83 12.16 12.70
CA TYR A 94 10.78 10.86 13.38
C TYR A 94 10.73 10.95 14.90
N ALA A 95 10.95 12.14 15.46
CA ALA A 95 10.83 12.35 16.90
C ALA A 95 9.36 12.48 17.36
N HIS A 96 8.46 12.82 16.44
CA HIS A 96 7.04 13.02 16.70
C HIS A 96 6.16 12.12 15.81
N LYS A 97 6.34 10.82 15.94
CA LYS A 97 5.63 9.81 15.13
C LYS A 97 4.11 9.82 15.37
N GLU A 98 3.67 10.31 16.50
CA GLU A 98 2.25 10.48 16.80
C GLU A 98 1.55 11.50 15.89
N THR A 99 2.30 12.36 15.21
CA THR A 99 1.78 13.35 14.26
C THR A 99 1.73 12.86 12.82
N PHE A 100 2.16 11.64 12.54
CA PHE A 100 2.10 11.08 11.20
C PHE A 100 0.65 10.97 10.70
N GLU A 101 0.44 11.44 9.49
CA GLU A 101 -0.73 11.15 8.68
C GLU A 101 -0.30 10.23 7.55
N TRP A 102 -1.06 9.18 7.32
CA TRP A 102 -0.68 8.17 6.33
C TRP A 102 -1.88 7.65 5.55
N THR A 103 -1.60 7.25 4.33
CA THR A 103 -2.47 6.42 3.52
C THR A 103 -1.72 5.12 3.27
N SER A 104 -2.14 4.06 3.92
CA SER A 104 -1.59 2.73 3.68
C SER A 104 -2.35 2.04 2.57
N MET A 105 -1.64 1.31 1.71
CA MET A 105 -2.21 0.80 0.47
C MET A 105 -1.56 -0.49 0.03
N ILE A 106 -2.36 -1.33 -0.62
CA ILE A 106 -1.90 -2.55 -1.28
C ILE A 106 -2.43 -2.52 -2.71
N ARG A 107 -1.53 -2.75 -3.68
CA ARG A 107 -1.90 -2.78 -5.10
C ARG A 107 -2.90 -3.91 -5.37
N LEU A 108 -3.90 -3.61 -6.18
CA LEU A 108 -4.87 -4.58 -6.67
C LEU A 108 -4.55 -4.95 -8.12
N PRO A 109 -4.69 -6.23 -8.50
CA PRO A 109 -4.57 -6.63 -9.90
C PRO A 109 -5.57 -5.89 -10.79
N GLU A 110 -5.24 -5.80 -12.07
CA GLU A 110 -6.02 -5.06 -13.07
C GLU A 110 -7.44 -5.61 -13.26
N PHE A 111 -7.67 -6.90 -12.94
CA PHE A 111 -9.00 -7.49 -13.03
C PHE A 111 -9.96 -7.03 -11.92
N VAL A 112 -9.45 -6.41 -10.83
CA VAL A 112 -10.28 -5.93 -9.74
C VAL A 112 -10.90 -4.60 -10.14
N THR A 113 -12.21 -4.62 -10.43
CA THR A 113 -13.01 -3.43 -10.69
C THR A 113 -13.58 -2.86 -9.39
N ARG A 114 -14.21 -1.70 -9.47
CA ARG A 114 -14.94 -1.13 -8.32
C ARG A 114 -16.01 -2.07 -7.80
N GLU A 115 -16.75 -2.71 -8.70
CA GLU A 115 -17.79 -3.68 -8.34
C GLU A 115 -17.22 -4.88 -7.61
N GLU A 116 -16.07 -5.38 -8.07
CA GLU A 116 -15.39 -6.50 -7.41
C GLU A 116 -14.83 -6.10 -6.03
N PHE A 117 -14.36 -4.89 -5.92
CA PHE A 117 -13.94 -4.33 -4.63
C PHE A 117 -15.15 -4.24 -3.66
N ASP A 118 -16.28 -3.72 -4.11
CA ASP A 118 -17.48 -3.61 -3.29
C ASP A 118 -17.98 -4.99 -2.85
N TRP A 119 -17.92 -5.98 -3.75
CA TRP A 119 -18.19 -7.37 -3.40
C TRP A 119 -17.26 -7.85 -2.27
N ALA A 120 -15.96 -7.59 -2.39
CA ALA A 120 -14.97 -8.00 -1.40
C ALA A 120 -15.25 -7.40 -0.01
N VAL A 121 -15.63 -6.14 0.03
CA VAL A 121 -16.02 -5.45 1.29
C VAL A 121 -17.22 -6.16 1.94
N GLN A 122 -18.24 -6.47 1.16
CA GLN A 122 -19.43 -7.18 1.66
C GLN A 122 -19.07 -8.59 2.16
N GLU A 123 -18.31 -9.33 1.36
CA GLU A 123 -17.89 -10.69 1.69
C GLU A 123 -17.03 -10.74 2.96
N ALA A 124 -16.04 -9.85 3.07
CA ALA A 124 -15.17 -9.77 4.23
C ALA A 124 -15.93 -9.36 5.49
N THR A 125 -16.84 -8.41 5.37
CA THR A 125 -17.69 -7.94 6.48
C THR A 125 -18.54 -9.09 7.01
N ALA A 126 -19.16 -9.86 6.12
CA ALA A 126 -20.03 -10.98 6.48
C ALA A 126 -19.24 -12.12 7.15
N LYS A 127 -18.06 -12.47 6.61
CA LYS A 127 -17.25 -13.59 7.12
C LYS A 127 -16.50 -13.26 8.39
N LYS A 128 -15.91 -12.07 8.48
CA LYS A 128 -15.03 -11.69 9.60
C LYS A 128 -15.77 -10.95 10.70
N LYS A 129 -17.00 -10.52 10.45
CA LYS A 129 -17.82 -9.72 11.38
C LYS A 129 -17.06 -8.49 11.89
N GLN A 130 -16.33 -7.86 10.99
CA GLN A 130 -15.49 -6.68 11.23
C GLN A 130 -15.92 -5.57 10.28
N ASP A 131 -15.71 -4.31 10.67
CA ASP A 131 -15.99 -3.15 9.83
C ASP A 131 -14.85 -2.92 8.85
N PHE A 132 -15.16 -2.95 7.55
CA PHE A 132 -14.24 -2.64 6.46
C PHE A 132 -14.58 -1.33 5.75
N SER A 133 -15.46 -0.50 6.33
CA SER A 133 -15.94 0.75 5.70
C SER A 133 -14.86 1.81 5.55
N THR A 134 -13.74 1.72 6.27
CA THR A 134 -12.61 2.65 6.15
C THR A 134 -11.79 2.42 4.89
N ALA A 135 -11.94 1.26 4.23
CA ALA A 135 -11.21 0.95 3.01
C ALA A 135 -11.82 1.66 1.81
N GLU A 136 -10.95 2.14 0.92
CA GLU A 136 -11.36 2.76 -0.34
C GLU A 136 -10.65 2.09 -1.51
N PHE A 137 -11.33 2.03 -2.65
CA PHE A 137 -10.74 1.68 -3.94
C PHE A 137 -10.25 2.96 -4.61
N ARG A 138 -8.95 3.05 -4.85
CA ARG A 138 -8.36 4.24 -5.47
C ARG A 138 -7.45 3.87 -6.63
N THR A 139 -7.55 4.68 -7.69
CA THR A 139 -6.52 4.73 -8.73
C THR A 139 -5.55 5.85 -8.36
N TYR A 140 -4.27 5.50 -8.24
CA TYR A 140 -3.22 6.46 -7.91
C TYR A 140 -2.27 6.59 -9.09
N ASP A 141 -2.12 7.81 -9.60
CA ASP A 141 -1.20 8.17 -10.68
C ASP A 141 -0.02 8.94 -10.10
N GLU A 142 1.04 8.23 -9.75
CA GLU A 142 2.23 8.83 -9.14
C GLU A 142 3.08 9.60 -10.14
N GLY A 143 3.16 9.13 -11.39
CA GLY A 143 3.87 9.78 -12.46
C GLY A 143 5.39 9.76 -12.29
N LEU A 144 6.05 10.87 -12.64
CA LEU A 144 7.51 10.99 -12.56
C LEU A 144 7.95 11.18 -11.10
N CYS A 145 8.81 10.30 -10.64
CA CYS A 145 9.29 10.25 -9.25
C CYS A 145 10.81 10.10 -9.17
N VAL A 146 11.36 10.49 -8.04
CA VAL A 146 12.68 10.04 -7.60
C VAL A 146 12.51 8.81 -6.72
N GLN A 147 13.25 7.76 -6.99
CA GLN A 147 13.18 6.49 -6.28
C GLN A 147 14.54 6.07 -5.76
N CYS A 148 14.58 5.51 -4.56
CA CYS A 148 15.79 4.99 -3.95
C CYS A 148 15.45 3.92 -2.93
N MET A 149 16.27 2.86 -2.86
CA MET A 149 16.15 1.84 -1.82
C MET A 149 16.81 2.34 -0.54
N HIS A 150 16.05 2.43 0.54
CA HIS A 150 16.61 2.59 1.87
C HIS A 150 16.91 1.23 2.49
N ILE A 151 18.11 1.08 3.06
CA ILE A 151 18.52 -0.13 3.77
C ILE A 151 18.92 0.25 5.19
N GLY A 152 18.25 -0.34 6.16
CA GLY A 152 18.44 -0.08 7.57
C GLY A 152 17.14 0.27 8.29
N PRO A 153 17.21 0.63 9.57
CA PRO A 153 16.03 1.04 10.32
C PRO A 153 15.44 2.35 9.78
N TYR A 154 14.16 2.55 9.99
CA TYR A 154 13.46 3.77 9.55
C TYR A 154 14.07 5.05 10.15
N ASP A 155 14.62 4.98 11.36
CA ASP A 155 15.23 6.14 12.02
C ASP A 155 16.46 6.68 11.27
N THR A 156 17.08 5.88 10.39
CA THR A 156 18.19 6.32 9.51
C THR A 156 17.74 6.75 8.11
N GLU A 157 16.45 6.66 7.81
CA GLU A 157 15.87 7.07 6.52
C GLU A 157 16.09 8.54 6.15
N PRO A 158 16.19 9.52 7.10
CA PRO A 158 16.47 10.90 6.74
C PRO A 158 17.71 11.12 5.88
N GLU A 159 18.74 10.29 6.03
CA GLU A 159 19.93 10.35 5.17
C GLU A 159 19.61 9.97 3.72
N THR A 160 18.83 8.92 3.53
CA THR A 160 18.37 8.50 2.20
C THR A 160 17.49 9.57 1.55
N LEU A 161 16.60 10.21 2.31
CA LEU A 161 15.76 11.29 1.83
C LEU A 161 16.60 12.50 1.38
N ARG A 162 17.63 12.86 2.13
CA ARG A 162 18.56 13.94 1.72
C ARG A 162 19.25 13.64 0.41
N GLN A 163 19.66 12.39 0.17
CA GLN A 163 20.26 11.98 -1.10
C GLN A 163 19.27 12.11 -2.25
N MET A 164 18.01 11.77 -2.02
CA MET A 164 16.94 11.90 -3.03
C MET A 164 16.67 13.38 -3.34
N ASP A 165 16.59 14.23 -2.33
CA ASP A 165 16.39 15.68 -2.50
C ASP A 165 17.55 16.33 -3.25
N ALA A 166 18.77 15.94 -2.95
CA ALA A 166 19.95 16.44 -3.65
C ALA A 166 20.02 15.99 -5.12
N PHE A 167 19.46 14.84 -5.43
CA PHE A 167 19.38 14.31 -6.79
C PHE A 167 18.28 14.98 -7.62
N ALA A 168 17.16 15.34 -7.01
CA ALA A 168 15.96 15.86 -7.67
C ALA A 168 16.16 17.24 -8.38
#